data_1d2407d1a54017c4c1fee4e6f27ec4dc
#
_entry.id   1d2407d1a54017c4c1fee4e6f27ec4dc
#
_cell.length_a   1.000
_cell.length_b   1.000
_cell.length_c   1.000
_cell.angle_alpha   90.00
_cell.angle_beta   90.00
_cell.angle_gamma   90.00
#
_symmetry.space_group_name_H-M   'P 1'
#
loop_
_entity.id
_entity.type
_entity.pdbx_description
1 polymer ?
#
loop_
_entity_poly.entity_id
_entity_poly.type
_entity_poly.pdbx_seq_one_letter_code
_entity_poly.pdbx_strand_id
1 'polypeptide(L)'
;MDIFDNDFKFCPKCGWNNIKNCQNRKRKCDCWFELYNNVATATWVIIQDKDNNILFEVREKDPRKWFLSLPWWFVEPNEDLETWAIRECEEEIWLKIKDIKYLCSYPNKYIYNDIEYNTCDIYFLANIGDGFIEDIIKNLDIQKAEVSHLVYYKIETINDIDSLPIAFESAKYALKYNLNHKH
;
A
#
# COMPACT_ATOMS: atom_id res chain seq x y z
N MET A 1 -13.37 -1.34 -16.51
CA MET A 1 -14.21 -0.14 -16.73
C MET A 1 -13.67 0.91 -15.80
N ASP A 2 -13.32 2.09 -16.27
CA ASP A 2 -12.67 3.09 -15.41
C ASP A 2 -13.72 3.62 -14.41
N ILE A 3 -13.39 3.71 -13.11
CA ILE A 3 -14.26 4.25 -12.03
C ILE A 3 -15.00 5.51 -12.47
N PHE A 4 -14.34 6.31 -13.29
CA PHE A 4 -14.87 7.55 -13.80
C PHE A 4 -16.09 7.38 -14.74
N ASP A 5 -16.31 6.21 -15.31
CA ASP A 5 -17.39 6.06 -16.27
C ASP A 5 -18.77 5.83 -15.62
N ASN A 6 -18.83 5.28 -14.42
CA ASN A 6 -20.09 4.87 -13.81
C ASN A 6 -20.47 5.53 -12.46
N ASP A 7 -19.50 5.97 -11.65
CA ASP A 7 -19.79 6.28 -10.25
C ASP A 7 -19.99 7.76 -9.94
N PHE A 8 -19.42 8.65 -10.74
CA PHE A 8 -19.63 10.09 -10.57
C PHE A 8 -20.75 10.61 -11.46
N LYS A 9 -21.99 10.41 -11.03
CA LYS A 9 -23.18 10.86 -11.78
C LYS A 9 -23.53 12.32 -11.54
N PHE A 10 -23.06 12.88 -10.44
CA PHE A 10 -23.40 14.24 -10.02
C PHE A 10 -22.14 15.11 -9.87
N CYS A 11 -22.28 16.36 -10.22
CA CYS A 11 -21.22 17.34 -10.04
C CYS A 11 -21.06 17.66 -8.54
N PRO A 12 -19.85 17.51 -7.94
CA PRO A 12 -19.65 17.78 -6.53
C PRO A 12 -19.77 19.27 -6.15
N LYS A 13 -19.70 20.18 -7.13
CA LYS A 13 -19.85 21.61 -6.92
C LYS A 13 -21.30 22.09 -6.94
N CYS A 14 -22.09 21.65 -7.90
CA CYS A 14 -23.47 22.15 -8.08
C CYS A 14 -24.55 21.09 -7.85
N GLY A 15 -24.20 19.83 -7.63
CA GLY A 15 -25.14 18.72 -7.39
C GLY A 15 -25.91 18.20 -8.62
N TRP A 16 -25.71 18.79 -9.81
CA TRP A 16 -26.44 18.39 -10.99
C TRP A 16 -25.80 17.20 -11.71
N ASN A 17 -26.63 16.43 -12.44
CA ASN A 17 -26.22 15.24 -13.20
C ASN A 17 -25.69 15.56 -14.61
N ASN A 18 -25.23 16.77 -14.84
CA ASN A 18 -24.72 17.26 -16.13
C ASN A 18 -23.18 17.24 -16.25
N ILE A 19 -22.54 16.43 -15.44
CA ILE A 19 -21.11 16.20 -15.52
C ILE A 19 -20.81 15.16 -16.62
N LYS A 20 -19.92 15.48 -17.54
CA LYS A 20 -19.60 14.66 -18.73
C LYS A 20 -18.11 14.29 -18.74
N ASN A 21 -17.82 13.08 -19.20
CA ASN A 21 -16.44 12.68 -19.48
C ASN A 21 -15.85 13.52 -20.60
N CYS A 22 -14.68 14.05 -20.34
CA CYS A 22 -13.83 14.68 -21.33
C CYS A 22 -12.57 13.83 -21.53
N GLN A 23 -11.79 14.11 -22.55
CA GLN A 23 -10.49 13.45 -22.75
C GLN A 23 -9.58 13.62 -21.55
N ASN A 24 -8.63 12.69 -21.36
CA ASN A 24 -7.55 12.75 -20.36
C ASN A 24 -8.01 12.71 -18.88
N ARG A 25 -8.90 11.76 -18.56
CA ARG A 25 -9.33 11.53 -17.17
C ARG A 25 -9.97 12.75 -16.50
N LYS A 26 -10.57 13.60 -17.28
CA LYS A 26 -11.24 14.80 -16.82
C LYS A 26 -12.75 14.71 -17.04
N ARG A 27 -13.52 15.17 -16.07
CA ARG A 27 -14.95 15.45 -16.22
C ARG A 27 -15.21 16.93 -16.14
N LYS A 28 -16.12 17.40 -16.95
CA LYS A 28 -16.54 18.80 -16.97
C LYS A 28 -18.05 18.90 -16.79
N CYS A 29 -18.46 19.80 -15.92
CA CYS A 29 -19.84 20.17 -15.69
C CYS A 29 -20.18 21.47 -16.40
N ASP A 30 -21.47 21.64 -16.77
CA ASP A 30 -21.95 22.89 -17.37
C ASP A 30 -21.81 24.11 -16.42
N CYS A 31 -21.65 23.87 -15.10
CA CYS A 31 -21.31 24.94 -14.15
C CYS A 31 -19.82 25.32 -14.16
N TRP A 32 -19.06 24.89 -15.16
CA TRP A 32 -17.61 25.11 -15.35
C TRP A 32 -16.70 24.41 -14.34
N PHE A 33 -17.23 23.54 -13.48
CA PHE A 33 -16.41 22.72 -12.60
C PHE A 33 -15.72 21.61 -13.41
N GLU A 34 -14.44 21.43 -13.18
CA GLU A 34 -13.63 20.37 -13.76
C GLU A 34 -13.12 19.44 -12.64
N LEU A 35 -13.35 18.14 -12.80
CA LEU A 35 -12.88 17.09 -11.91
C LEU A 35 -11.85 16.23 -12.63
N TYR A 36 -10.69 16.08 -12.03
CA TYR A 36 -9.64 15.21 -12.54
C TYR A 36 -9.64 13.89 -11.76
N ASN A 37 -9.46 12.78 -12.48
CA ASN A 37 -9.24 11.47 -11.86
C ASN A 37 -7.77 11.38 -11.43
N ASN A 38 -7.49 11.83 -10.23
CA ASN A 38 -6.18 11.67 -9.63
C ASN A 38 -6.06 10.26 -9.05
N VAL A 39 -4.86 9.67 -9.16
CA VAL A 39 -4.55 8.42 -8.47
C VAL A 39 -4.44 8.65 -6.97
N ALA A 40 -4.94 7.73 -6.16
CA ALA A 40 -4.67 7.73 -4.74
C ALA A 40 -3.22 7.28 -4.49
N THR A 41 -2.57 7.90 -3.53
CA THR A 41 -1.21 7.53 -3.13
C THR A 41 -1.26 6.60 -1.93
N ALA A 42 -0.57 5.47 -2.01
CA ALA A 42 -0.41 4.53 -0.90
C ALA A 42 1.09 4.31 -0.62
N THR A 43 1.46 4.32 0.65
CA THR A 43 2.81 3.95 1.09
C THR A 43 2.83 2.49 1.53
N TRP A 44 3.90 1.79 1.20
CA TRP A 44 4.16 0.41 1.52
C TRP A 44 5.53 0.27 2.11
N VAL A 45 5.70 -0.52 3.15
CA VAL A 45 7.00 -0.70 3.80
C VAL A 45 7.43 -2.17 3.74
N ILE A 46 8.57 -2.42 3.09
CA ILE A 46 9.27 -3.70 3.16
C ILE A 46 10.16 -3.64 4.40
N ILE A 47 9.76 -4.33 5.45
CA ILE A 47 10.52 -4.44 6.69
C ILE A 47 11.34 -5.72 6.60
N GLN A 48 12.68 -5.55 6.57
CA GLN A 48 13.62 -6.63 6.32
C GLN A 48 14.70 -6.69 7.42
N ASP A 49 15.01 -7.91 7.87
CA ASP A 49 16.15 -8.16 8.75
C ASP A 49 17.42 -8.56 7.96
N LYS A 50 18.52 -8.70 8.67
CA LYS A 50 19.84 -9.07 8.10
C LYS A 50 19.87 -10.47 7.47
N ASP A 51 18.97 -11.36 7.85
CA ASP A 51 18.87 -12.72 7.31
C ASP A 51 17.91 -12.83 6.12
N ASN A 52 17.46 -11.67 5.60
CA ASN A 52 16.50 -11.54 4.50
C ASN A 52 15.09 -12.06 4.84
N ASN A 53 14.74 -12.13 6.11
CA ASN A 53 13.33 -12.30 6.47
C ASN A 53 12.59 -10.99 6.22
N ILE A 54 11.41 -11.09 5.64
CA ILE A 54 10.52 -9.96 5.38
C ILE A 54 9.24 -10.16 6.17
N LEU A 55 8.80 -9.09 6.85
CA LEU A 55 7.56 -9.05 7.61
C LEU A 55 6.36 -8.90 6.68
N PHE A 56 5.33 -9.70 6.93
CA PHE A 56 4.03 -9.63 6.27
C PHE A 56 2.89 -9.62 7.28
N GLU A 57 1.82 -9.02 6.88
CA GLU A 57 0.52 -9.09 7.52
C GLU A 57 -0.35 -10.12 6.83
N VAL A 58 -1.12 -10.91 7.58
CA VAL A 58 -2.18 -11.73 7.03
C VAL A 58 -3.46 -10.91 6.97
N ARG A 59 -3.99 -10.66 5.79
CA ARG A 59 -5.18 -9.83 5.59
C ARG A 59 -6.42 -10.48 6.19
N GLU A 60 -7.18 -9.73 6.99
CA GLU A 60 -8.42 -10.21 7.61
C GLU A 60 -9.67 -9.77 6.85
N LYS A 61 -9.56 -8.77 5.99
CA LYS A 61 -10.67 -8.18 5.24
C LYS A 61 -10.51 -8.35 3.74
N ASP A 62 -11.61 -8.37 3.01
CA ASP A 62 -11.59 -8.25 1.56
C ASP A 62 -11.15 -6.85 1.11
N PRO A 63 -10.56 -6.72 -0.07
CA PRO A 63 -10.24 -7.77 -1.03
C PRO A 63 -9.05 -8.64 -0.59
N ARG A 64 -9.02 -9.88 -1.03
CA ARG A 64 -7.91 -10.83 -0.79
C ARG A 64 -7.73 -11.22 0.68
N LYS A 65 -8.81 -11.46 1.42
CA LYS A 65 -8.75 -12.04 2.76
C LYS A 65 -7.89 -13.30 2.79
N TRP A 66 -7.06 -13.46 3.84
CA TRP A 66 -6.10 -14.55 4.08
C TRP A 66 -4.85 -14.53 3.18
N PHE A 67 -4.72 -13.56 2.29
CA PHE A 67 -3.48 -13.35 1.55
C PHE A 67 -2.48 -12.53 2.38
N LEU A 68 -1.20 -12.62 1.99
CA LEU A 68 -0.14 -11.83 2.59
C LEU A 68 -0.11 -10.41 2.02
N SER A 69 0.07 -9.44 2.88
CA SER A 69 0.30 -8.04 2.53
C SER A 69 1.56 -7.52 3.21
N LEU A 70 2.23 -6.59 2.60
CA LEU A 70 3.18 -5.74 3.31
C LEU A 70 2.38 -4.70 4.11
N PRO A 71 2.90 -4.13 5.19
CA PRO A 71 2.33 -2.96 5.84
C PRO A 71 2.10 -1.82 4.84
N TRP A 72 0.91 -1.24 4.84
CA TRP A 72 0.56 -0.22 3.84
C TRP A 72 -0.60 0.67 4.28
N TRP A 73 -0.58 1.94 3.85
CA TRP A 73 -1.59 2.93 4.19
C TRP A 73 -1.82 3.92 3.05
N PHE A 74 -3.03 4.44 2.94
CA PHE A 74 -3.30 5.61 2.11
C PHE A 74 -2.75 6.85 2.81
N VAL A 75 -2.04 7.68 2.05
CA VAL A 75 -1.44 8.91 2.57
C VAL A 75 -2.50 9.94 2.86
N GLU A 76 -2.47 10.53 4.05
CA GLU A 76 -3.37 11.61 4.42
C GLU A 76 -2.90 12.99 3.93
N PRO A 77 -3.83 13.96 3.77
CA PRO A 77 -3.48 15.32 3.41
C PRO A 77 -2.53 15.95 4.43
N ASN A 78 -1.54 16.69 3.94
CA ASN A 78 -0.56 17.46 4.71
C ASN A 78 0.55 16.64 5.40
N GLU A 79 0.71 15.38 5.06
CA GLU A 79 1.86 14.59 5.51
C GLU A 79 2.76 14.21 4.33
N ASP A 80 4.06 14.15 4.56
CA ASP A 80 5.00 13.56 3.61
C ASP A 80 5.00 12.03 3.76
N LEU A 81 5.44 11.35 2.71
CA LEU A 81 5.33 9.90 2.60
C LEU A 81 6.18 9.16 3.64
N GLU A 82 7.36 9.69 3.92
CA GLU A 82 8.33 9.09 4.84
C GLU A 82 7.84 9.19 6.28
N THR A 83 7.43 10.38 6.70
CA THR A 83 6.89 10.61 8.05
C THR A 83 5.64 9.79 8.28
N TRP A 84 4.73 9.77 7.29
CA TRP A 84 3.53 8.97 7.34
C TRP A 84 3.84 7.49 7.53
N ALA A 85 4.69 6.91 6.68
CA ALA A 85 5.01 5.47 6.73
C ALA A 85 5.67 5.05 8.06
N ILE A 86 6.55 5.89 8.63
CA ILE A 86 7.20 5.63 9.92
C ILE A 86 6.16 5.66 11.05
N ARG A 87 5.30 6.67 11.07
CA ARG A 87 4.27 6.84 12.10
C ARG A 87 3.28 5.67 12.10
N GLU A 88 2.76 5.29 10.94
CA GLU A 88 1.84 4.18 10.80
C GLU A 88 2.45 2.83 11.20
N CYS A 89 3.73 2.60 10.87
CA CYS A 89 4.44 1.43 11.37
C CYS A 89 4.51 1.40 12.90
N GLU A 90 4.68 2.55 13.55
CA GLU A 90 4.68 2.61 15.02
C GLU A 90 3.27 2.42 15.59
N GLU A 91 2.25 3.01 14.97
CA GLU A 91 0.87 2.97 15.46
C GLU A 91 0.20 1.60 15.26
N GLU A 92 0.32 1.00 14.06
CA GLU A 92 -0.39 -0.24 13.75
C GLU A 92 0.38 -1.50 14.15
N ILE A 93 1.71 -1.52 13.93
CA ILE A 93 2.52 -2.71 14.22
C ILE A 93 3.49 -2.53 15.39
N TRP A 94 3.44 -1.39 16.08
CA TRP A 94 4.28 -1.06 17.25
C TRP A 94 5.78 -1.19 16.99
N LEU A 95 6.18 -1.04 15.73
CA LEU A 95 7.56 -1.13 15.32
C LEU A 95 8.16 0.27 15.10
N LYS A 96 9.11 0.65 15.96
CA LYS A 96 9.87 1.89 15.78
C LYS A 96 10.90 1.73 14.69
N ILE A 97 10.58 2.23 13.51
CA ILE A 97 11.50 2.34 12.39
C ILE A 97 12.18 3.70 12.47
N LYS A 98 13.51 3.73 12.40
CA LYS A 98 14.26 4.99 12.46
C LYS A 98 14.45 5.62 11.10
N ASP A 99 14.71 4.79 10.10
CA ASP A 99 15.02 5.22 8.75
C ASP A 99 14.31 4.31 7.74
N ILE A 100 13.73 4.94 6.72
CA ILE A 100 13.21 4.25 5.55
C ILE A 100 13.88 4.83 4.30
N LYS A 101 14.06 3.99 3.29
CA LYS A 101 14.64 4.37 2.02
C LYS A 101 13.63 4.13 0.91
N TYR A 102 13.36 5.13 0.08
CA TYR A 102 12.58 4.94 -1.14
C TYR A 102 13.20 3.84 -1.99
N LEU A 103 12.36 2.90 -2.39
CA LEU A 103 12.77 1.75 -3.20
C LEU A 103 12.27 1.87 -4.64
N CYS A 104 10.97 1.95 -4.82
CA CYS A 104 10.34 2.02 -6.14
C CYS A 104 8.87 2.43 -6.01
N SER A 105 8.19 2.60 -7.14
CA SER A 105 6.74 2.79 -7.19
C SER A 105 6.12 2.01 -8.34
N TYR A 106 4.89 1.54 -8.13
CA TYR A 106 4.13 0.82 -9.16
C TYR A 106 2.68 1.25 -9.18
N PRO A 107 2.03 1.25 -10.36
CA PRO A 107 0.60 1.43 -10.44
C PRO A 107 -0.12 0.20 -9.89
N ASN A 108 -1.23 0.42 -9.21
CA ASN A 108 -2.08 -0.66 -8.71
C ASN A 108 -3.56 -0.31 -8.87
N LYS A 109 -4.41 -1.31 -8.70
CA LYS A 109 -5.87 -1.19 -8.66
C LYS A 109 -6.37 -1.78 -7.36
N TYR A 110 -7.04 -0.97 -6.58
CA TYR A 110 -7.61 -1.36 -5.31
C TYR A 110 -9.13 -1.28 -5.36
N ILE A 111 -9.79 -2.42 -5.14
CA ILE A 111 -11.25 -2.49 -5.12
C ILE A 111 -11.72 -2.37 -3.67
N TYR A 112 -12.51 -1.35 -3.38
CA TYR A 112 -13.11 -1.13 -2.08
C TYR A 112 -14.58 -0.74 -2.24
N ASN A 113 -15.48 -1.44 -1.56
CA ASN A 113 -16.94 -1.26 -1.67
C ASN A 113 -17.42 -1.20 -3.13
N ASP A 114 -16.97 -2.15 -3.96
CA ASP A 114 -17.28 -2.26 -5.39
C ASP A 114 -16.77 -1.09 -6.27
N ILE A 115 -15.96 -0.19 -5.70
CA ILE A 115 -15.32 0.90 -6.43
C ILE A 115 -13.85 0.53 -6.69
N GLU A 116 -13.42 0.62 -7.95
CA GLU A 116 -12.03 0.42 -8.34
C GLU A 116 -11.25 1.73 -8.25
N TYR A 117 -10.33 1.83 -7.31
CA TYR A 117 -9.40 2.96 -7.18
C TYR A 117 -8.11 2.65 -7.94
N ASN A 118 -7.68 3.59 -8.77
CA ASN A 118 -6.32 3.57 -9.30
C ASN A 118 -5.39 4.15 -8.25
N THR A 119 -4.33 3.43 -7.88
CA THR A 119 -3.36 3.88 -6.90
C THR A 119 -1.97 4.01 -7.51
N CYS A 120 -1.15 4.85 -6.92
CA CYS A 120 0.29 4.86 -7.08
C CYS A 120 0.88 4.34 -5.77
N ASP A 121 1.32 3.09 -5.79
CA ASP A 121 1.90 2.43 -4.63
C ASP A 121 3.39 2.77 -4.56
N ILE A 122 3.80 3.39 -3.46
CA ILE A 122 5.18 3.83 -3.21
C ILE A 122 5.77 2.91 -2.15
N TYR A 123 6.89 2.28 -2.48
CA TYR A 123 7.55 1.29 -1.64
C TYR A 123 8.80 1.87 -0.99
N PHE A 124 8.87 1.68 0.31
CA PHE A 124 10.04 1.97 1.12
C PHE A 124 10.66 0.68 1.64
N LEU A 125 11.97 0.67 1.81
CA LEU A 125 12.72 -0.38 2.50
C LEU A 125 13.11 0.12 3.88
N ALA A 126 12.73 -0.63 4.91
CA ALA A 126 13.15 -0.44 6.28
C ALA A 126 14.02 -1.61 6.74
N ASN A 127 15.26 -1.32 7.10
CA ASN A 127 16.15 -2.30 7.72
C ASN A 127 16.10 -2.15 9.24
N ILE A 128 15.86 -3.24 9.94
CA ILE A 128 15.79 -3.25 11.41
C ILE A 128 17.15 -3.41 12.09
N GLY A 129 18.24 -3.23 11.33
CA GLY A 129 19.62 -3.33 11.84
C GLY A 129 19.98 -4.75 12.26
N ASP A 130 20.55 -4.91 13.46
CA ASP A 130 20.97 -6.21 14.00
C ASP A 130 19.83 -7.04 14.59
N GLY A 131 18.60 -6.50 14.61
CA GLY A 131 17.41 -7.20 15.09
C GLY A 131 16.94 -8.30 14.15
N PHE A 132 16.10 -9.20 14.69
CA PHE A 132 15.44 -10.24 13.92
C PHE A 132 13.91 -10.02 13.95
N ILE A 133 13.26 -10.21 12.81
CA ILE A 133 11.80 -10.09 12.71
C ILE A 133 11.09 -11.08 13.64
N GLU A 134 11.65 -12.28 13.81
CA GLU A 134 11.11 -13.27 14.72
C GLU A 134 11.01 -12.75 16.16
N ASP A 135 12.03 -12.03 16.64
CA ASP A 135 12.04 -11.46 18.00
C ASP A 135 11.05 -10.30 18.12
N ILE A 136 10.88 -9.52 17.05
CA ILE A 136 9.88 -8.45 17.01
C ILE A 136 8.49 -9.07 17.17
N ILE A 137 8.16 -10.07 16.36
CA ILE A 137 6.83 -10.73 16.40
C ILE A 137 6.56 -11.36 17.76
N LYS A 138 7.55 -12.02 18.38
CA LYS A 138 7.42 -12.65 19.71
C LYS A 138 7.14 -11.64 20.82
N ASN A 139 7.68 -10.44 20.70
CA ASN A 139 7.57 -9.38 21.72
C ASN A 139 6.45 -8.39 21.44
N LEU A 140 5.76 -8.51 20.31
CA LEU A 140 4.62 -7.66 19.95
C LEU A 140 3.45 -7.93 20.90
N ASP A 141 2.95 -6.86 21.51
CA ASP A 141 1.71 -6.91 22.28
C ASP A 141 0.52 -6.87 21.30
N ILE A 142 0.14 -8.07 20.81
CA ILE A 142 -0.94 -8.27 19.81
C ILE A 142 -2.27 -7.65 20.28
N GLN A 143 -2.48 -7.44 21.59
CA GLN A 143 -3.69 -6.79 22.10
C GLN A 143 -3.73 -5.29 21.81
N LYS A 144 -2.61 -4.70 21.47
CA LYS A 144 -2.50 -3.28 21.14
C LYS A 144 -2.34 -3.02 19.65
N ALA A 145 -1.86 -3.99 18.89
CA ALA A 145 -1.70 -3.87 17.45
C ALA A 145 -3.07 -4.00 16.76
N GLU A 146 -3.38 -3.12 15.83
CA GLU A 146 -4.58 -3.23 15.01
C GLU A 146 -4.50 -4.40 14.02
N VAL A 147 -3.32 -4.99 13.86
CA VAL A 147 -3.01 -6.13 12.99
C VAL A 147 -2.97 -7.41 13.80
N SER A 148 -3.85 -8.35 13.51
CA SER A 148 -4.03 -9.57 14.30
C SER A 148 -3.02 -10.68 14.02
N HIS A 149 -2.42 -10.71 12.83
CA HIS A 149 -1.49 -11.77 12.43
C HIS A 149 -0.33 -11.23 11.61
N LEU A 150 0.85 -11.17 12.26
CA LEU A 150 2.13 -10.93 11.58
C LEU A 150 2.85 -12.25 11.38
N VAL A 151 3.41 -12.41 10.18
CA VAL A 151 4.26 -13.55 9.81
C VAL A 151 5.51 -13.05 9.11
N TYR A 152 6.51 -13.89 8.99
CA TYR A 152 7.70 -13.57 8.20
C TYR A 152 8.09 -14.73 7.29
N TYR A 153 8.70 -14.39 6.19
CA TYR A 153 9.27 -15.34 5.25
C TYR A 153 10.65 -14.90 4.80
N LYS A 154 11.56 -15.85 4.67
CA LYS A 154 12.86 -15.61 4.10
C LYS A 154 12.73 -15.49 2.59
N ILE A 155 13.26 -14.40 2.04
CA ILE A 155 13.19 -14.10 0.60
C ILE A 155 14.62 -13.99 0.04
N GLU A 156 15.06 -15.03 -0.65
CA GLU A 156 16.39 -15.10 -1.27
C GLU A 156 16.31 -15.21 -2.78
N THR A 157 15.19 -15.70 -3.31
CA THR A 157 15.00 -15.95 -4.73
C THR A 157 13.64 -15.41 -5.22
N ILE A 158 13.52 -15.25 -6.54
CA ILE A 158 12.26 -14.90 -7.18
C ILE A 158 11.19 -15.99 -6.91
N ASN A 159 11.59 -17.24 -6.85
CA ASN A 159 10.68 -18.35 -6.56
C ASN A 159 10.07 -18.26 -5.17
N ASP A 160 10.81 -17.74 -4.16
CA ASP A 160 10.26 -17.53 -2.83
C ASP A 160 9.08 -16.55 -2.88
N ILE A 161 9.24 -15.46 -3.65
CA ILE A 161 8.17 -14.47 -3.85
C ILE A 161 6.97 -15.08 -4.58
N ASP A 162 7.22 -15.82 -5.67
CA ASP A 162 6.16 -16.35 -6.53
C ASP A 162 5.37 -17.49 -5.85
N SER A 163 5.97 -18.18 -4.88
CA SER A 163 5.32 -19.24 -4.11
C SER A 163 4.38 -18.73 -3.01
N LEU A 164 4.53 -17.47 -2.60
CA LEU A 164 3.73 -16.89 -1.53
C LEU A 164 2.39 -16.33 -2.05
N PRO A 165 1.32 -16.45 -1.27
CA PRO A 165 0.01 -15.91 -1.61
C PRO A 165 -0.05 -14.39 -1.36
N ILE A 166 0.79 -13.61 -2.05
CA ILE A 166 0.85 -12.16 -1.92
C ILE A 166 -0.37 -11.54 -2.60
N ALA A 167 -1.05 -10.65 -1.89
CA ALA A 167 -2.35 -10.10 -2.30
C ALA A 167 -2.28 -9.21 -3.56
N PHE A 168 -1.21 -8.46 -3.72
CA PHE A 168 -1.11 -7.43 -4.76
C PHE A 168 0.11 -7.65 -5.65
N GLU A 169 -0.10 -7.53 -6.95
CA GLU A 169 0.98 -7.67 -7.93
C GLU A 169 2.04 -6.56 -7.78
N SER A 170 1.63 -5.35 -7.42
CA SER A 170 2.55 -4.24 -7.13
C SER A 170 3.54 -4.61 -6.01
N ALA A 171 3.08 -5.30 -4.95
CA ALA A 171 3.94 -5.77 -3.87
C ALA A 171 4.92 -6.85 -4.34
N LYS A 172 4.48 -7.79 -5.19
CA LYS A 172 5.39 -8.77 -5.80
C LYS A 172 6.48 -8.10 -6.65
N TYR A 173 6.11 -7.09 -7.44
CA TYR A 173 7.09 -6.33 -8.23
C TYR A 173 8.09 -5.61 -7.34
N ALA A 174 7.64 -4.97 -6.26
CA ALA A 174 8.53 -4.28 -5.35
C ALA A 174 9.50 -5.24 -4.63
N LEU A 175 9.03 -6.41 -4.20
CA LEU A 175 9.88 -7.45 -3.60
C LEU A 175 10.93 -7.97 -4.60
N LYS A 176 10.54 -8.23 -5.86
CA LYS A 176 11.47 -8.61 -6.92
C LYS A 176 12.48 -7.50 -7.22
N TYR A 177 12.03 -6.25 -7.20
CA TYR A 177 12.91 -5.10 -7.35
C TYR A 177 13.94 -5.03 -6.22
N ASN A 178 13.49 -5.15 -4.96
CA ASN A 178 14.38 -5.19 -3.79
C ASN A 178 15.43 -6.29 -3.91
N LEU A 179 15.00 -7.50 -4.29
CA LEU A 179 15.90 -8.65 -4.44
C LEU A 179 17.00 -8.41 -5.50
N ASN A 180 16.64 -7.79 -6.62
CA ASN A 180 17.56 -7.54 -7.75
C ASN A 180 18.50 -6.34 -7.54
N HIS A 181 18.21 -5.47 -6.55
CA HIS A 181 18.97 -4.24 -6.27
C HIS A 181 19.58 -4.23 -4.87
N LYS A 182 19.74 -5.42 -4.26
CA LYS A 182 20.52 -5.57 -3.02
C LYS A 182 21.97 -5.18 -3.30
N HIS A 183 22.43 -4.14 -2.63
CA HIS A 183 23.82 -3.64 -2.66
C HIS A 183 24.52 -3.98 -1.36
#